data_e1caa7b61f60de687d30b63fb81706e0
#
_entry.id   e1caa7b61f60de687d30b63fb81706e0
#
_cell.length_a   1.000
_cell.length_b   1.000
_cell.length_c   1.000
_cell.angle_alpha   90.00
_cell.angle_beta   90.00
_cell.angle_gamma   90.00
#
_symmetry.space_group_name_H-M   'P 1'
#
loop_
_entity.id
_entity.type
_entity.pdbx_description
1 polymer ?
#
loop_
_entity_poly.entity_id
_entity_poly.type
_entity_poly.pdbx_seq_one_letter_code
_entity_poly.pdbx_strand_id
1 'polypeptide(L)'
;MQTIQDELLSARSNGVLLPLSAMKTNADWGVGDFASLEEWTDFLGSLGAKFVQILPLQETAPNETCPYSAMTAFALDPVYVWIERVEDISASPAAQEYLK
;
A
#
# COMPACT_ATOMS: atom_id res chain seq x y z
N MET A 1 7.86 22.77 -16.80
CA MET A 1 6.86 22.02 -16.01
C MET A 1 7.44 21.75 -14.64
N GLN A 2 6.73 22.14 -13.61
CA GLN A 2 7.14 21.90 -12.23
C GLN A 2 6.92 20.42 -11.88
N THR A 3 7.93 19.75 -11.32
CA THR A 3 7.79 18.36 -10.84
C THR A 3 7.19 18.33 -9.45
N ILE A 4 6.68 17.16 -9.02
CA ILE A 4 6.22 16.95 -7.63
C ILE A 4 7.37 17.25 -6.66
N GLN A 5 8.58 16.86 -7.00
CA GLN A 5 9.77 17.12 -6.19
C GLN A 5 10.02 18.62 -6.03
N ASP A 6 9.92 19.40 -7.11
CA ASP A 6 10.07 20.85 -7.06
C ASP A 6 8.98 21.47 -6.18
N GLU A 7 7.75 21.00 -6.30
CA GLU A 7 6.64 21.46 -5.49
C GLU A 7 6.85 21.20 -3.99
N LEU A 8 7.34 20.02 -3.63
CA LEU A 8 7.62 19.66 -2.23
C LEU A 8 8.80 20.46 -1.65
N LEU A 9 9.78 20.82 -2.48
CA LEU A 9 10.98 21.54 -2.05
C LEU A 9 10.83 23.07 -2.09
N SER A 10 9.85 23.59 -2.81
CA SER A 10 9.65 25.04 -2.99
C SER A 10 9.04 25.72 -1.78
N ALA A 11 8.38 24.97 -0.89
CA ALA A 11 7.74 25.48 0.31
C ALA A 11 7.84 24.44 1.43
N ARG A 12 7.60 24.91 2.66
CA ARG A 12 7.54 24.02 3.82
C ARG A 12 6.34 23.08 3.68
N SER A 13 6.60 21.79 3.73
CA SER A 13 5.56 20.75 3.62
C SER A 13 5.73 19.71 4.72
N ASN A 14 4.66 18.98 4.97
CA ASN A 14 4.63 17.88 5.93
C ASN A 14 4.09 16.62 5.28
N GLY A 15 4.46 15.49 5.83
CA GLY A 15 3.99 14.20 5.39
C GLY A 15 4.08 13.18 6.51
N VAL A 16 3.68 11.95 6.20
CA VAL A 16 3.67 10.84 7.14
C VAL A 16 4.49 9.69 6.54
N LEU A 17 5.37 9.12 7.34
CA LEU A 17 6.05 7.86 7.02
C LEU A 17 5.30 6.73 7.71
N LEU A 18 4.81 5.77 6.93
CA LEU A 18 4.06 4.65 7.46
C LEU A 18 4.25 3.41 6.57
N PRO A 19 4.63 2.24 7.13
CA PRO A 19 4.68 1.01 6.35
C PRO A 19 3.28 0.66 5.82
N LEU A 20 3.20 0.19 4.56
CA LEU A 20 1.90 -0.21 4.00
C LEU A 20 1.22 -1.28 4.85
N SER A 21 1.97 -2.25 5.37
CA SER A 21 1.46 -3.32 6.23
C SER A 21 0.78 -2.81 7.51
N ALA A 22 1.14 -1.61 7.97
CA ALA A 22 0.56 -0.99 9.18
C ALA A 22 -0.69 -0.14 8.89
N MET A 23 -1.04 0.07 7.63
CA MET A 23 -2.23 0.82 7.20
C MET A 23 -3.48 -0.04 7.32
N LYS A 24 -3.92 -0.28 8.56
CA LYS A 24 -5.08 -1.12 8.84
C LYS A 24 -6.39 -0.45 8.48
N THR A 25 -7.33 -1.23 7.96
CA THR A 25 -8.71 -0.81 7.70
C THR A 25 -9.68 -1.90 8.17
N ASN A 26 -10.97 -1.60 8.13
CA ASN A 26 -11.99 -2.60 8.47
C ASN A 26 -12.15 -3.70 7.41
N ALA A 27 -11.60 -3.47 6.21
CA ALA A 27 -11.71 -4.39 5.08
C ALA A 27 -10.41 -5.15 4.77
N ASP A 28 -9.34 -4.93 5.53
CA ASP A 28 -8.08 -5.64 5.31
C ASP A 28 -8.11 -7.10 5.78
N TRP A 29 -7.18 -7.89 5.27
CA TRP A 29 -7.06 -9.32 5.57
C TRP A 29 -5.99 -9.62 6.63
N GLY A 30 -5.70 -8.66 7.50
CA GLY A 30 -4.74 -8.80 8.59
C GLY A 30 -3.52 -7.90 8.45
N VAL A 31 -3.20 -7.46 7.22
CA VAL A 31 -2.19 -6.45 6.95
C VAL A 31 -2.76 -5.40 6.00
N GLY A 32 -2.21 -4.20 6.03
CA GLY A 32 -2.55 -3.18 5.04
C GLY A 32 -2.17 -3.60 3.63
N ASP A 33 -2.97 -3.21 2.66
CA ASP A 33 -2.83 -3.54 1.24
C ASP A 33 -2.98 -2.28 0.36
N PHE A 34 -2.99 -2.44 -0.95
CA PHE A 34 -3.13 -1.29 -1.87
C PHE A 34 -4.48 -0.57 -1.74
N ALA A 35 -5.54 -1.26 -1.34
CA ALA A 35 -6.82 -0.61 -1.04
C ALA A 35 -6.74 0.20 0.25
N SER A 36 -6.03 -0.30 1.26
CA SER A 36 -5.74 0.43 2.49
C SER A 36 -4.94 1.70 2.21
N LEU A 37 -3.97 1.63 1.30
CA LEU A 37 -3.17 2.79 0.90
C LEU A 37 -4.06 3.90 0.33
N GLU A 38 -5.02 3.56 -0.52
CA GLU A 38 -5.97 4.51 -1.10
C GLU A 38 -6.78 5.22 0.01
N GLU A 39 -7.36 4.46 0.93
CA GLU A 39 -8.15 4.99 2.04
C GLU A 39 -7.31 5.86 2.99
N TRP A 40 -6.10 5.41 3.34
CA TRP A 40 -5.20 6.15 4.21
C TRP A 40 -4.69 7.44 3.58
N THR A 41 -4.38 7.44 2.27
CA THR A 41 -3.94 8.65 1.58
C THR A 41 -5.04 9.70 1.50
N ASP A 42 -6.28 9.29 1.27
CA ASP A 42 -7.43 10.19 1.30
C ASP A 42 -7.64 10.80 2.69
N PHE A 43 -7.56 9.98 3.72
CA PHE A 43 -7.69 10.43 5.10
C PHE A 43 -6.58 11.42 5.50
N LEU A 44 -5.32 11.05 5.25
CA LEU A 44 -4.18 11.92 5.59
C LEU A 44 -4.19 13.22 4.78
N GLY A 45 -4.59 13.15 3.52
CA GLY A 45 -4.77 14.34 2.67
C GLY A 45 -5.82 15.29 3.24
N SER A 46 -6.91 14.76 3.79
CA SER A 46 -7.95 15.58 4.43
C SER A 46 -7.45 16.28 5.70
N LEU A 47 -6.42 15.75 6.34
CA LEU A 47 -5.77 16.36 7.51
C LEU A 47 -4.65 17.35 7.13
N GLY A 48 -4.38 17.55 5.84
CA GLY A 48 -3.40 18.50 5.35
C GLY A 48 -2.01 17.91 5.06
N ALA A 49 -1.83 16.59 5.13
CA ALA A 49 -0.60 15.96 4.71
C ALA A 49 -0.39 16.12 3.20
N LYS A 50 0.83 16.43 2.79
CA LYS A 50 1.19 16.67 1.39
C LYS A 50 1.78 15.44 0.72
N PHE A 51 2.29 14.50 1.50
CA PHE A 51 2.84 13.24 0.98
C PHE A 51 2.73 12.14 2.02
N VAL A 52 2.79 10.91 1.54
CA VAL A 52 2.94 9.71 2.36
C VAL A 52 4.17 8.97 1.87
N GLN A 53 5.08 8.67 2.77
CA GLN A 53 6.24 7.84 2.48
C GLN A 53 5.99 6.44 3.02
N ILE A 54 6.17 5.44 2.16
CA ILE A 54 6.03 4.03 2.54
C ILE A 54 7.40 3.34 2.49
N LEU A 55 7.51 2.21 3.16
CA LEU A 55 8.69 1.36 3.09
C LEU A 55 8.67 0.50 1.81
N PRO A 56 9.80 -0.13 1.43
CA PRO A 56 9.84 -0.99 0.25
C PRO A 56 8.76 -2.07 0.28
N LEU A 57 8.18 -2.37 -0.88
CA LEU A 57 7.06 -3.30 -1.07
C LEU A 57 7.48 -4.60 -1.79
N GLN A 58 8.78 -4.78 -2.03
CA GLN A 58 9.29 -5.95 -2.73
C GLN A 58 9.12 -7.21 -1.89
N GLU A 59 8.99 -8.34 -2.57
CA GLU A 59 8.86 -9.64 -1.93
C GLU A 59 10.12 -9.99 -1.14
N THR A 60 9.95 -10.41 0.11
CA THR A 60 11.00 -10.88 0.99
C THR A 60 11.08 -12.41 0.98
N ALA A 61 12.20 -12.97 1.46
CA ALA A 61 12.35 -14.40 1.63
C ALA A 61 11.34 -14.94 2.66
N PRO A 62 10.98 -16.24 2.60
CA PRO A 62 10.13 -16.86 3.62
C PRO A 62 10.65 -16.60 5.03
N ASN A 63 9.74 -16.23 5.94
CA ASN A 63 10.04 -15.88 7.34
C ASN A 63 10.87 -14.60 7.54
N GLU A 64 11.17 -13.86 6.48
CA GLU A 64 11.80 -12.54 6.59
C GLU A 64 10.72 -11.45 6.70
N THR A 65 10.82 -10.63 7.71
CA THR A 65 9.85 -9.54 7.96
C THR A 65 10.41 -8.15 7.71
N CYS A 66 11.73 -8.03 7.50
CA CYS A 66 12.37 -6.75 7.23
C CYS A 66 12.09 -6.31 5.78
N PRO A 67 11.41 -5.18 5.56
CA PRO A 67 11.06 -4.72 4.20
C PRO A 67 12.28 -4.34 3.36
N TYR A 68 13.44 -4.13 3.99
CA TYR A 68 14.69 -3.82 3.29
C TYR A 68 15.46 -5.07 2.84
N SER A 69 15.01 -6.27 3.21
CA SER A 69 15.63 -7.55 2.87
C SER A 69 14.92 -8.24 1.71
N ALA A 70 14.67 -7.50 0.63
CA ALA A 70 13.95 -8.00 -0.54
C ALA A 70 14.77 -9.04 -1.31
N MET A 71 14.08 -10.08 -1.84
CA MET A 71 14.68 -11.05 -2.76
C MET A 71 14.96 -10.47 -4.14
N THR A 72 14.21 -9.46 -4.55
CA THR A 72 14.33 -8.80 -5.86
C THR A 72 13.99 -7.33 -5.73
N ALA A 73 14.60 -6.52 -6.61
CA ALA A 73 14.27 -5.09 -6.71
C ALA A 73 13.06 -4.80 -7.60
N PHE A 74 12.52 -5.80 -8.30
CA PHE A 74 11.50 -5.61 -9.33
C PHE A 74 10.13 -6.17 -8.96
N ALA A 75 10.07 -7.27 -8.19
CA ALA A 75 8.81 -7.93 -7.87
C ALA A 75 8.24 -7.39 -6.56
N LEU A 76 6.97 -6.95 -6.61
CA LEU A 76 6.22 -6.56 -5.42
C LEU A 76 5.70 -7.80 -4.70
N ASP A 77 5.57 -7.69 -3.37
CA ASP A 77 5.03 -8.76 -2.55
C ASP A 77 3.52 -8.90 -2.80
N PRO A 78 3.03 -10.08 -3.19
CA PRO A 78 1.60 -10.30 -3.42
C PRO A 78 0.74 -10.17 -2.15
N VAL A 79 1.33 -10.14 -0.96
CA VAL A 79 0.59 -9.90 0.30
C VAL A 79 -0.15 -8.56 0.32
N TYR A 80 0.31 -7.58 -0.47
CA TYR A 80 -0.31 -6.26 -0.55
C TYR A 80 -1.44 -6.17 -1.57
N VAL A 81 -1.76 -7.24 -2.29
CA VAL A 81 -2.85 -7.26 -3.26
C VAL A 81 -4.19 -7.39 -2.52
N TRP A 82 -5.11 -6.50 -2.83
CA TRP A 82 -6.48 -6.67 -2.36
C TRP A 82 -7.23 -7.63 -3.27
N ILE A 83 -7.35 -8.88 -2.81
CA ILE A 83 -7.84 -10.01 -3.59
C ILE A 83 -9.26 -9.78 -4.14
N GLU A 84 -10.12 -9.11 -3.39
CA GLU A 84 -11.50 -8.84 -3.81
C GLU A 84 -11.60 -7.94 -5.05
N ARG A 85 -10.56 -7.16 -5.35
CA ARG A 85 -10.49 -6.33 -6.56
C ARG A 85 -9.80 -7.00 -7.74
N VAL A 86 -9.28 -8.20 -7.58
CA VAL A 86 -8.70 -8.95 -8.70
C VAL A 86 -9.84 -9.40 -9.60
N GLU A 87 -9.80 -8.99 -10.87
CA GLU A 87 -10.91 -9.18 -11.82
C GLU A 87 -11.31 -10.66 -11.96
N ASP A 88 -10.34 -11.54 -12.12
CA ASP A 88 -10.59 -12.99 -12.27
C ASP A 88 -11.29 -13.58 -11.03
N ILE A 89 -10.96 -13.09 -9.85
CA ILE A 89 -11.55 -13.52 -8.58
C ILE A 89 -12.96 -12.94 -8.41
N SER A 90 -13.13 -11.67 -8.73
CA SER A 90 -14.43 -11.02 -8.64
C SER A 90 -15.44 -11.59 -9.61
N ALA A 91 -14.99 -12.10 -10.75
CA ALA A 91 -15.83 -12.74 -11.78
C ALA A 91 -16.10 -14.22 -11.52
N SER A 92 -15.41 -14.86 -10.56
CA SER A 92 -15.55 -16.30 -10.29
C SER A 92 -16.53 -16.57 -9.15
N PRO A 93 -17.67 -17.25 -9.40
CA PRO A 93 -18.61 -17.65 -8.33
C PRO A 93 -17.97 -18.56 -7.29
N ALA A 94 -17.09 -19.46 -7.69
CA ALA A 94 -16.37 -20.36 -6.78
C ALA A 94 -15.42 -19.59 -5.86
N ALA A 95 -14.68 -18.62 -6.40
CA ALA A 95 -13.81 -17.77 -5.60
C ALA A 95 -14.61 -16.92 -4.60
N GLN A 96 -15.75 -16.38 -5.01
CA GLN A 96 -16.63 -15.59 -4.16
C GLN A 96 -17.17 -16.39 -2.97
N GLU A 97 -17.36 -17.68 -3.11
CA GLU A 97 -17.78 -18.56 -2.02
C GLU A 97 -16.71 -18.67 -0.93
N TYR A 98 -15.43 -18.70 -1.31
CA TYR A 98 -14.32 -18.74 -0.36
C TYR A 98 -14.07 -17.40 0.35
N LEU A 99 -14.54 -16.29 -0.21
CA LEU A 99 -14.35 -14.95 0.36
C LEU A 99 -15.42 -14.61 1.42
N LYS A 100 -16.42 -15.43 1.58
CA LYS A 100 -17.45 -15.27 2.61
C LYS A 100 -16.98 -15.84 3.94
#